data_e9a27a5f79503f4dc74fe868ffdcd9a2
#
_entry.id   e9a27a5f79503f4dc74fe868ffdcd9a2
#
_cell.length_a   1.000
_cell.length_b   1.000
_cell.length_c   1.000
_cell.angle_alpha   90.00
_cell.angle_beta   90.00
_cell.angle_gamma   90.00
#
_symmetry.space_group_name_H-M   'P 1'
#
loop_
_entity.id
_entity.type
_entity.pdbx_description
1 polymer ?
#
loop_
_entity_poly.entity_id
_entity_poly.type
_entity_poly.pdbx_seq_one_letter_code
_entity_poly.pdbx_strand_id
1 'polypeptide(L)'
;MKKRYFNMIPSPDTACILLYGEIGGFDGINDKDIVSELYEYASMYRSIDVRVNSPGGSVYAGMAIFNALRASDADITIYIDGIAASMASVIALCGKPVYMSQYARLMLHSPYGGCYGNKEEMKAVAEQLEALEDTLADMYASKTGK
;
A
#
# COMPACT_ATOMS: atom_id res chain seq x y z
N MET A 1 -3.73 28.50 -2.07
CA MET A 1 -3.41 27.08 -1.81
C MET A 1 -2.63 26.56 -2.99
N LYS A 2 -1.30 26.41 -2.89
CA LYS A 2 -0.50 25.84 -3.98
C LYS A 2 -0.88 24.37 -4.12
N LYS A 3 -1.46 23.99 -5.26
CA LYS A 3 -1.73 22.59 -5.59
C LYS A 3 -0.39 21.87 -5.60
N ARG A 4 -0.14 21.00 -4.61
CA ARG A 4 1.05 20.12 -4.53
C ARG A 4 0.96 18.95 -5.52
N TYR A 5 0.40 19.22 -6.70
CA TYR A 5 0.40 18.22 -7.75
C TYR A 5 1.81 18.13 -8.31
N PHE A 6 2.44 16.99 -8.05
CA PHE A 6 3.61 16.55 -8.81
C PHE A 6 4.85 17.45 -8.73
N ASN A 7 5.15 18.02 -7.57
CA ASN A 7 6.51 18.44 -7.33
C ASN A 7 7.38 17.19 -7.26
N MET A 8 7.82 16.71 -8.42
CA MET A 8 8.89 15.70 -8.54
C MET A 8 10.26 16.26 -8.12
N ILE A 9 10.31 17.47 -7.62
CA ILE A 9 11.50 18.07 -7.04
C ILE A 9 11.42 17.78 -5.53
N PRO A 10 12.25 16.87 -5.00
CA PRO A 10 12.31 16.64 -3.57
C PRO A 10 12.61 17.95 -2.87
N SER A 11 11.78 18.29 -1.89
CA SER A 11 12.17 19.33 -0.93
C SER A 11 13.38 18.81 -0.14
N PRO A 12 14.36 19.65 0.20
CA PRO A 12 15.52 19.20 0.99
C PRO A 12 15.12 18.56 2.33
N ASP A 13 13.89 18.84 2.80
CA ASP A 13 13.38 18.35 4.09
C ASP A 13 12.37 17.19 3.96
N THR A 14 12.15 16.67 2.75
CA THR A 14 11.17 15.62 2.48
C THR A 14 11.79 14.47 1.71
N ALA A 15 11.76 13.27 2.28
CA ALA A 15 12.12 12.05 1.58
C ALA A 15 10.98 11.57 0.66
N CYS A 16 11.32 10.74 -0.31
CA CYS A 16 10.35 10.15 -1.23
C CYS A 16 10.57 8.64 -1.35
N ILE A 17 9.53 7.86 -1.07
CA ILE A 17 9.50 6.41 -1.26
C ILE A 17 8.63 6.09 -2.47
N LEU A 18 9.14 5.25 -3.37
CA LEU A 18 8.42 4.82 -4.57
C LEU A 18 7.85 3.41 -4.39
N LEU A 19 6.52 3.28 -4.41
CA LEU A 19 5.81 2.02 -4.51
C LEU A 19 5.37 1.81 -5.96
N TYR A 20 6.34 1.56 -6.84
CA TYR A 20 6.15 1.37 -8.28
C TYR A 20 6.39 -0.09 -8.66
N GLY A 21 5.39 -0.77 -9.21
CA GLY A 21 5.46 -2.18 -9.60
C GLY A 21 4.65 -3.11 -8.71
N GLU A 22 4.80 -4.40 -8.89
CA GLU A 22 4.09 -5.45 -8.17
C GLU A 22 4.63 -5.62 -6.74
N ILE A 23 3.74 -5.73 -5.75
CA ILE A 23 4.12 -5.92 -4.35
C ILE A 23 4.46 -7.39 -4.10
N GLY A 24 5.68 -7.67 -3.63
CA GLY A 24 6.14 -9.01 -3.31
C GLY A 24 6.46 -9.89 -4.53
N GLY A 25 6.48 -9.32 -5.74
CA GLY A 25 6.89 -10.02 -6.96
C GLY A 25 8.41 -10.24 -7.04
N PHE A 26 8.84 -11.15 -7.92
CA PHE A 26 10.25 -11.51 -8.06
C PHE A 26 11.15 -10.30 -8.42
N ASP A 27 10.68 -9.43 -9.32
CA ASP A 27 11.32 -8.16 -9.69
C ASP A 27 10.51 -6.95 -9.18
N GLY A 28 9.66 -7.18 -8.17
CA GLY A 28 8.73 -6.19 -7.67
C GLY A 28 9.20 -5.46 -6.43
N ILE A 29 8.24 -4.83 -5.75
CA ILE A 29 8.45 -4.11 -4.51
C ILE A 29 8.66 -5.13 -3.38
N ASN A 30 9.84 -5.10 -2.77
CA ASN A 30 10.14 -5.92 -1.59
C ASN A 30 9.70 -5.18 -0.32
N ASP A 31 8.88 -5.82 0.50
CA ASP A 31 8.35 -5.24 1.73
C ASP A 31 9.45 -4.91 2.75
N LYS A 32 10.46 -5.76 2.88
CA LYS A 32 11.60 -5.52 3.78
C LYS A 32 12.37 -4.28 3.36
N ASP A 33 12.60 -4.09 2.06
CA ASP A 33 13.35 -2.94 1.55
C ASP A 33 12.57 -1.65 1.80
N ILE A 34 11.27 -1.63 1.49
CA ILE A 34 10.39 -0.48 1.74
C ILE A 34 10.30 -0.14 3.23
N VAL A 35 10.12 -1.13 4.09
CA VAL A 35 10.05 -0.91 5.53
C VAL A 35 11.39 -0.41 6.08
N SER A 36 12.51 -0.94 5.59
CA SER A 36 13.85 -0.47 5.98
C SER A 36 14.10 0.98 5.53
N GLU A 37 13.74 1.31 4.30
CA GLU A 37 13.83 2.66 3.75
C GLU A 37 12.95 3.64 4.54
N LEU A 38 11.73 3.23 4.90
CA LEU A 38 10.83 4.03 5.75
C LEU A 38 11.46 4.33 7.11
N TYR A 39 12.05 3.34 7.79
CA TYR A 39 12.71 3.55 9.09
C TYR A 39 13.92 4.47 8.96
N GLU A 40 14.73 4.30 7.92
CA GLU A 40 15.87 5.14 7.65
C GLU A 40 15.43 6.60 7.43
N TYR A 41 14.46 6.82 6.53
CA TYR A 41 13.98 8.16 6.22
C TYR A 41 13.24 8.82 7.40
N ALA A 42 12.47 8.08 8.16
CA ALA A 42 11.81 8.61 9.35
C ALA A 42 12.80 9.07 10.44
N SER A 43 14.03 8.54 10.43
CA SER A 43 15.09 9.00 11.33
C SER A 43 15.79 10.29 10.87
N MET A 44 15.74 10.60 9.56
CA MET A 44 16.46 11.71 8.95
C MET A 44 15.56 12.85 8.50
N TYR A 45 14.31 12.54 8.12
CA TYR A 45 13.36 13.49 7.54
C TYR A 45 12.09 13.54 8.37
N ARG A 46 11.55 14.73 8.55
CA ARG A 46 10.27 14.90 9.21
C ARG A 46 9.10 14.49 8.31
N SER A 47 9.22 14.75 7.03
CA SER A 47 8.17 14.50 6.04
C SER A 47 8.62 13.44 5.02
N ILE A 48 7.71 12.54 4.67
CA ILE A 48 7.94 11.47 3.69
C ILE A 48 6.78 11.44 2.71
N ASP A 49 7.06 11.62 1.43
CA ASP A 49 6.12 11.42 0.35
C ASP A 49 6.20 9.98 -0.15
N VAL A 50 5.09 9.25 -0.12
CA VAL A 50 4.98 7.90 -0.67
C VAL A 50 4.23 7.95 -1.99
N ARG A 51 4.92 7.61 -3.08
CA ARG A 51 4.38 7.65 -4.44
C ARG A 51 3.95 6.26 -4.87
N VAL A 52 2.69 6.12 -5.30
CA VAL A 52 2.09 4.82 -5.63
C VAL A 52 1.75 4.73 -7.11
N ASN A 53 2.29 3.70 -7.76
CA ASN A 53 1.91 3.27 -9.10
C ASN A 53 2.08 1.75 -9.16
N SER A 54 1.08 1.01 -8.67
CA SER A 54 1.18 -0.43 -8.43
C SER A 54 -0.13 -1.16 -8.73
N PRO A 55 -0.07 -2.31 -9.40
CA PRO A 55 -1.22 -3.19 -9.60
C PRO A 55 -1.61 -3.96 -8.32
N GLY A 56 -0.87 -3.83 -7.25
CA GLY A 56 -1.00 -4.66 -6.05
C GLY A 56 -0.04 -5.84 -6.04
N GLY A 57 -0.42 -6.94 -5.44
CA GLY A 57 0.37 -8.17 -5.33
C GLY A 57 0.14 -8.89 -4.02
N SER A 58 1.22 -9.36 -3.39
CA SER A 58 1.18 -10.15 -2.15
C SER A 58 0.47 -9.42 -1.01
N VAL A 59 -0.56 -10.04 -0.45
CA VAL A 59 -1.32 -9.51 0.68
C VAL A 59 -0.44 -9.33 1.90
N TYR A 60 0.38 -10.34 2.24
CA TYR A 60 1.22 -10.30 3.44
C TYR A 60 2.34 -9.27 3.35
N ALA A 61 2.99 -9.17 2.18
CA ALA A 61 3.98 -8.10 1.94
C ALA A 61 3.35 -6.71 2.04
N GLY A 62 2.16 -6.56 1.46
CA GLY A 62 1.41 -5.31 1.54
C GLY A 62 0.94 -4.96 2.95
N MET A 63 0.53 -5.94 3.76
CA MET A 63 0.19 -5.73 5.17
C MET A 63 1.39 -5.23 5.98
N ALA A 64 2.58 -5.76 5.72
CA ALA A 64 3.80 -5.31 6.38
C ALA A 64 4.07 -3.82 6.08
N ILE A 65 3.98 -3.43 4.81
CA ILE A 65 4.14 -2.03 4.38
C ILE A 65 3.05 -1.14 4.99
N PHE A 66 1.78 -1.56 4.92
CA PHE A 66 0.64 -0.83 5.48
C PHE A 66 0.85 -0.54 6.98
N ASN A 67 1.20 -1.56 7.75
CA ASN A 67 1.38 -1.43 9.19
C ASN A 67 2.57 -0.52 9.52
N ALA A 68 3.67 -0.62 8.78
CA ALA A 68 4.84 0.23 8.96
C ALA A 68 4.52 1.71 8.69
N LEU A 69 3.83 2.01 7.57
CA LEU A 69 3.38 3.37 7.26
C LEU A 69 2.43 3.92 8.32
N ARG A 70 1.47 3.11 8.77
CA ARG A 70 0.50 3.52 9.78
C ARG A 70 1.15 3.83 11.11
N ALA A 71 2.12 3.01 11.53
CA ALA A 71 2.81 3.14 12.82
C ALA A 71 3.87 4.25 12.83
N SER A 72 4.30 4.75 11.68
CA SER A 72 5.33 5.79 11.59
C SER A 72 4.85 7.13 12.14
N ASP A 73 5.69 7.76 12.96
CA ASP A 73 5.47 9.11 13.49
C ASP A 73 5.85 10.21 12.49
N ALA A 74 6.46 9.88 11.36
CA ALA A 74 6.78 10.84 10.31
C ALA A 74 5.50 11.42 9.67
N ASP A 75 5.59 12.66 9.19
CA ASP A 75 4.52 13.32 8.43
C ASP A 75 4.44 12.69 7.03
N ILE A 76 3.74 11.57 6.91
CA ILE A 76 3.60 10.83 5.65
C ILE A 76 2.45 11.38 4.83
N THR A 77 2.68 11.56 3.52
CA THR A 77 1.65 11.87 2.52
C THR A 77 1.73 10.86 1.38
N ILE A 78 0.58 10.29 1.01
CA ILE A 78 0.47 9.32 -0.07
C ILE A 78 0.04 10.02 -1.36
N TYR A 79 0.67 9.71 -2.47
CA TYR A 79 0.32 10.21 -3.80
C TYR A 79 0.09 9.04 -4.76
N ILE A 80 -1.11 8.94 -5.33
CA ILE A 80 -1.43 7.97 -6.36
C ILE A 80 -1.17 8.60 -7.73
N ASP A 81 -0.11 8.15 -8.40
CA ASP A 81 0.37 8.73 -9.65
C ASP A 81 -0.32 8.17 -10.89
N GLY A 82 -0.46 6.87 -10.98
CA GLY A 82 -1.09 6.18 -12.10
C GLY A 82 -2.19 5.23 -11.65
N ILE A 83 -1.83 4.23 -10.86
CA ILE A 83 -2.78 3.26 -10.33
C ILE A 83 -2.41 2.84 -8.90
N ALA A 84 -3.42 2.67 -8.07
CA ALA A 84 -3.33 1.93 -6.82
C ALA A 84 -4.41 0.84 -6.86
N ALA A 85 -4.02 -0.38 -7.21
CA ALA A 85 -4.95 -1.48 -7.37
C ALA A 85 -4.72 -2.58 -6.34
N SER A 86 -5.80 -3.30 -5.98
CA SER A 86 -5.72 -4.44 -5.08
C SER A 86 -4.98 -4.07 -3.78
N MET A 87 -3.96 -4.81 -3.37
CA MET A 87 -3.20 -4.54 -2.15
C MET A 87 -2.56 -3.13 -2.13
N ALA A 88 -2.20 -2.56 -3.28
CA ALA A 88 -1.70 -1.19 -3.34
C ALA A 88 -2.78 -0.15 -2.96
N SER A 89 -4.06 -0.41 -3.22
CA SER A 89 -5.15 0.46 -2.78
C SER A 89 -5.34 0.41 -1.25
N VAL A 90 -5.12 -0.74 -0.64
CA VAL A 90 -5.11 -0.89 0.82
C VAL A 90 -3.99 -0.05 1.43
N ILE A 91 -2.76 -0.19 0.91
CA ILE A 91 -1.60 0.59 1.37
C ILE A 91 -1.86 2.09 1.23
N ALA A 92 -2.40 2.54 0.08
CA ALA A 92 -2.71 3.94 -0.14
C ALA A 92 -3.70 4.51 0.88
N LEU A 93 -4.56 3.67 1.45
CA LEU A 93 -5.57 4.04 2.44
C LEU A 93 -5.15 3.76 3.90
N CYS A 94 -3.85 3.73 4.19
CA CYS A 94 -3.30 3.40 5.53
C CYS A 94 -3.58 4.43 6.65
N GLY A 95 -4.44 5.40 6.41
CA GLY A 95 -4.82 6.42 7.41
C GLY A 95 -4.06 7.73 7.28
N LYS A 96 -3.06 7.80 6.42
CA LYS A 96 -2.32 9.05 6.12
C LYS A 96 -3.08 9.90 5.08
N PRO A 97 -2.77 11.20 4.91
CA PRO A 97 -3.32 12.01 3.83
C PRO A 97 -3.05 11.40 2.46
N VAL A 98 -4.05 11.38 1.58
CA VAL A 98 -3.95 10.80 0.23
C VAL A 98 -4.33 11.82 -0.82
N TYR A 99 -3.49 11.95 -1.83
CA TYR A 99 -3.75 12.74 -3.03
C TYR A 99 -3.72 11.83 -4.25
N MET A 100 -4.66 12.00 -5.13
CA MET A 100 -4.79 11.19 -6.33
C MET A 100 -4.67 12.07 -7.58
N SER A 101 -3.87 11.64 -8.54
CA SER A 101 -3.75 12.28 -9.83
C SER A 101 -5.08 12.28 -10.58
N GLN A 102 -5.35 13.32 -11.37
CA GLN A 102 -6.62 13.43 -12.12
C GLN A 102 -6.94 12.22 -13.00
N TYR A 103 -5.94 11.58 -13.56
CA TYR A 103 -6.09 10.42 -14.45
C TYR A 103 -5.69 9.10 -13.80
N ALA A 104 -5.34 9.11 -12.51
CA ALA A 104 -5.02 7.90 -11.77
C ALA A 104 -6.28 7.06 -11.52
N ARG A 105 -6.07 5.78 -11.21
CA ARG A 105 -7.11 4.82 -10.89
C ARG A 105 -6.91 4.25 -9.50
N LEU A 106 -8.00 4.07 -8.80
CA LEU A 106 -8.07 3.29 -7.56
C LEU A 106 -8.96 2.08 -7.84
N MET A 107 -8.45 0.86 -7.61
CA MET A 107 -9.20 -0.36 -7.87
C MET A 107 -9.18 -1.28 -6.65
N LEU A 108 -10.36 -1.66 -6.23
CA LEU A 108 -10.62 -2.57 -5.13
C LEU A 108 -11.30 -3.83 -5.67
N HIS A 109 -10.87 -4.97 -5.16
CA HIS A 109 -11.50 -6.27 -5.41
C HIS A 109 -11.25 -7.21 -4.24
N SER A 110 -12.04 -8.29 -4.16
CA SER A 110 -11.82 -9.34 -3.18
C SER A 110 -10.48 -10.04 -3.40
N PRO A 111 -9.80 -10.50 -2.34
CA PRO A 111 -8.58 -11.28 -2.46
C PRO A 111 -8.86 -12.57 -3.25
N TYR A 112 -7.89 -13.02 -4.01
CA TYR A 112 -7.98 -14.26 -4.73
C TYR A 112 -6.72 -15.10 -4.54
N GLY A 113 -6.86 -16.39 -4.70
CA GLY A 113 -5.79 -17.35 -4.58
C GLY A 113 -6.26 -18.71 -5.05
N GLY A 114 -5.41 -19.71 -4.91
CA GLY A 114 -5.74 -21.07 -5.27
C GLY A 114 -4.78 -22.07 -4.64
N CYS A 115 -5.17 -23.31 -4.67
CA CYS A 115 -4.32 -24.43 -4.27
C CYS A 115 -4.60 -25.64 -5.15
N TYR A 116 -3.68 -26.57 -5.12
CA TYR A 116 -3.88 -27.92 -5.61
C TYR A 116 -3.82 -28.86 -4.40
N GLY A 117 -4.90 -29.60 -4.17
CA GLY A 117 -4.98 -30.47 -3.01
C GLY A 117 -6.29 -31.25 -2.97
N ASN A 118 -6.52 -31.95 -1.85
CA ASN A 118 -7.76 -32.63 -1.58
C ASN A 118 -8.87 -31.64 -1.18
N LYS A 119 -10.08 -32.16 -0.93
CA LYS A 119 -11.26 -31.36 -0.58
C LYS A 119 -11.05 -30.51 0.68
N GLU A 120 -10.44 -31.08 1.70
CA GLU A 120 -10.19 -30.42 2.98
C GLU A 120 -9.18 -29.27 2.81
N GLU A 121 -8.13 -29.46 2.02
CA GLU A 121 -7.14 -28.42 1.71
C GLU A 121 -7.75 -27.27 0.91
N MET A 122 -8.58 -27.58 -0.09
CA MET A 122 -9.30 -26.56 -0.87
C MET A 122 -10.26 -25.76 0.01
N LYS A 123 -10.96 -26.41 0.94
CA LYS A 123 -11.87 -25.76 1.87
C LYS A 123 -11.10 -24.83 2.82
N ALA A 124 -9.97 -25.28 3.35
CA ALA A 124 -9.13 -24.47 4.22
C ALA A 124 -8.63 -23.18 3.51
N VAL A 125 -8.24 -23.29 2.24
CA VAL A 125 -7.84 -22.11 1.45
C VAL A 125 -9.01 -21.16 1.22
N ALA A 126 -10.21 -21.68 0.94
CA ALA A 126 -11.41 -20.82 0.80
C ALA A 126 -11.73 -20.08 2.10
N GLU A 127 -11.65 -20.72 3.26
CA GLU A 127 -11.83 -20.12 4.58
C GLU A 127 -10.76 -19.05 4.88
N GLN A 128 -9.51 -19.27 4.45
CA GLN A 128 -8.45 -18.25 4.56
C GLN A 128 -8.71 -17.02 3.70
N LEU A 129 -9.22 -17.21 2.47
CA LEU A 129 -9.58 -16.10 1.59
C LEU A 129 -10.72 -15.28 2.17
N GLU A 130 -11.74 -15.92 2.76
CA GLU A 130 -12.85 -15.24 3.44
C GLU A 130 -12.35 -14.40 4.62
N ALA A 131 -11.49 -14.95 5.48
CA ALA A 131 -10.89 -14.21 6.59
C ALA A 131 -10.03 -13.03 6.13
N LEU A 132 -9.31 -13.16 5.00
CA LEU A 132 -8.56 -12.07 4.39
C LEU A 132 -9.50 -10.99 3.83
N GLU A 133 -10.59 -11.36 3.19
CA GLU A 133 -11.60 -10.43 2.66
C GLU A 133 -12.18 -9.58 3.78
N ASP A 134 -12.59 -10.18 4.89
CA ASP A 134 -13.10 -9.46 6.07
C ASP A 134 -12.04 -8.49 6.61
N THR A 135 -10.80 -8.93 6.74
CA THR A 135 -9.70 -8.09 7.21
C THR A 135 -9.48 -6.87 6.29
N LEU A 136 -9.45 -7.09 4.98
CA LEU A 136 -9.27 -6.00 4.01
C LEU A 136 -10.47 -5.05 3.99
N ALA A 137 -11.69 -5.57 4.12
CA ALA A 137 -12.89 -4.76 4.24
C ALA A 137 -12.83 -3.83 5.46
N ASP A 138 -12.40 -4.34 6.62
CA ASP A 138 -12.19 -3.54 7.82
C ASP A 138 -11.12 -2.44 7.63
N MET A 139 -10.04 -2.76 6.93
CA MET A 139 -8.99 -1.78 6.61
C MET A 139 -9.52 -0.63 5.74
N TYR A 140 -10.34 -0.92 4.73
CA TYR A 140 -11.02 0.09 3.92
C TYR A 140 -12.04 0.89 4.74
N ALA A 141 -12.86 0.21 5.53
CA ALA A 141 -13.87 0.85 6.38
C ALA A 141 -13.26 1.82 7.38
N SER A 142 -12.13 1.47 7.97
CA SER A 142 -11.40 2.32 8.93
C SER A 142 -10.95 3.66 8.33
N LYS A 143 -10.71 3.71 7.01
CA LYS A 143 -10.33 4.94 6.31
C LYS A 143 -11.53 5.72 5.80
N THR A 144 -12.55 5.02 5.29
CA THR A 144 -13.70 5.65 4.61
C THR A 144 -14.86 5.95 5.56
N GLY A 145 -14.91 5.32 6.73
CA GLY A 145 -16.00 5.45 7.69
C GLY A 145 -17.32 4.76 7.25
N LYS A 146 -17.22 3.80 6.35
CA LYS A 146 -18.38 3.08 5.78
C LYS A 146 -18.33 1.60 6.13
#